data_f2b24adddd0a3b7b55e5011739c245e3
#
_entry.id   f2b24adddd0a3b7b55e5011739c245e3
#
_cell.length_a   1.000
_cell.length_b   1.000
_cell.length_c   1.000
_cell.angle_alpha   90.00
_cell.angle_beta   90.00
_cell.angle_gamma   90.00
#
_symmetry.space_group_name_H-M   'P 1'
#
loop_
_entity.id
_entity.type
_entity.pdbx_description
1 polymer ?
#
loop_
_entity_poly.entity_id
_entity_poly.type
_entity_poly.pdbx_seq_one_letter_code
_entity_poly.pdbx_strand_id
1 'polypeptide(L)'
;MALLTINNGLLAYGDHPLLDNADFALQENERVCLVGRNGAGKSTLMKVLAGEVVLDDGKLTVTQDVVVSRLEQDPPRNQEGTVFDYVAGGLAEIGEHLKIYQDQLDLIAVDPSEQNINKLARIQENLEHSGAWRFEDRIKNVLAALKLDGHTKLTDLSGGWQRKAALARALVRDPDVLLLDEPTNHLDVTTIEWLENFLKDFRGSIIFISHDRAFIKSMATRIVDLDRGKLVSFPGNYDNY
;
A
#
# COMPACT_ATOMS: atom_id res chain seq x y z
N MET A 1 9.63 -13.52 14.12
CA MET A 1 10.67 -13.57 13.06
C MET A 1 10.73 -12.20 12.38
N ALA A 2 11.95 -11.73 12.00
CA ALA A 2 12.03 -10.44 11.32
C ALA A 2 11.53 -10.58 9.88
N LEU A 3 10.59 -9.73 9.47
CA LEU A 3 10.05 -9.69 8.12
C LEU A 3 10.95 -8.89 7.18
N LEU A 4 11.51 -7.78 7.68
CA LEU A 4 12.48 -6.98 6.96
C LEU A 4 13.50 -6.35 7.90
N THR A 5 14.72 -6.11 7.40
CA THR A 5 15.80 -5.49 8.16
C THR A 5 16.58 -4.52 7.29
N ILE A 6 17.03 -3.42 7.89
CA ILE A 6 18.07 -2.55 7.35
C ILE A 6 19.30 -2.73 8.25
N ASN A 7 20.47 -2.99 7.66
CA ASN A 7 21.73 -3.08 8.34
C ASN A 7 22.67 -2.02 7.80
N ASN A 8 23.19 -1.16 8.69
CA ASN A 8 24.12 -0.09 8.40
C ASN A 8 23.68 0.79 7.23
N GLY A 9 22.35 1.08 7.14
CA GLY A 9 21.76 1.81 6.02
C GLY A 9 22.28 3.23 5.92
N LEU A 10 22.79 3.61 4.74
CA LEU A 10 23.25 4.95 4.41
C LEU A 10 22.48 5.45 3.20
N LEU A 11 21.94 6.66 3.31
CA LEU A 11 21.26 7.35 2.21
C LEU A 11 21.39 8.85 2.39
N ALA A 12 21.83 9.55 1.35
CA ALA A 12 21.95 10.99 1.38
C ALA A 12 21.41 11.65 0.11
N TYR A 13 20.84 12.83 0.24
CA TYR A 13 20.57 13.73 -0.89
C TYR A 13 21.48 14.95 -0.80
N GLY A 14 22.50 15.00 -1.66
CA GLY A 14 23.59 15.98 -1.57
C GLY A 14 24.37 15.81 -0.26
N ASP A 15 24.61 16.91 0.46
CA ASP A 15 25.39 16.91 1.71
C ASP A 15 24.54 16.56 2.96
N HIS A 16 23.26 16.23 2.79
CA HIS A 16 22.37 15.96 3.91
C HIS A 16 22.08 14.46 4.03
N PRO A 17 22.62 13.74 5.05
CA PRO A 17 22.31 12.36 5.29
C PRO A 17 20.86 12.23 5.79
N LEU A 18 20.05 11.41 5.08
CA LEU A 18 18.72 11.01 5.52
C LEU A 18 18.77 9.75 6.38
N LEU A 19 19.73 8.86 6.10
CA LEU A 19 20.09 7.70 6.91
C LEU A 19 21.61 7.69 7.06
N ASP A 20 22.09 7.46 8.28
CA ASP A 20 23.51 7.43 8.62
C ASP A 20 23.81 6.21 9.50
N ASN A 21 24.29 5.13 8.91
CA ASN A 21 24.47 3.82 9.56
C ASN A 21 23.23 3.42 10.37
N ALA A 22 22.09 3.50 9.73
CA ALA A 22 20.80 3.22 10.36
C ALA A 22 20.52 1.72 10.38
N ASP A 23 20.17 1.19 11.55
CA ASP A 23 19.71 -0.19 11.71
C ASP A 23 18.22 -0.20 12.04
N PHE A 24 17.49 -1.11 11.39
CA PHE A 24 16.06 -1.28 11.62
C PHE A 24 15.66 -2.74 11.41
N ALA A 25 14.72 -3.23 12.19
CA ALA A 25 14.11 -4.54 11.99
C ALA A 25 12.61 -4.45 12.30
N LEU A 26 11.77 -5.03 11.43
CA LEU A 26 10.34 -5.20 11.64
C LEU A 26 10.06 -6.67 11.95
N GLN A 27 9.35 -6.91 13.05
CA GLN A 27 8.91 -8.26 13.42
C GLN A 27 7.47 -8.50 12.95
N GLU A 28 7.05 -9.78 12.94
CA GLU A 28 5.67 -10.16 12.67
C GLU A 28 4.71 -9.50 13.68
N ASN A 29 3.54 -9.08 13.16
CA ASN A 29 2.45 -8.46 13.93
C ASN A 29 2.83 -7.15 14.64
N GLU A 30 3.95 -6.53 14.32
CA GLU A 30 4.29 -5.22 14.84
C GLU A 30 3.52 -4.10 14.14
N ARG A 31 3.21 -3.07 14.91
CA ARG A 31 2.64 -1.80 14.43
C ARG A 31 3.58 -0.66 14.81
N VAL A 32 4.47 -0.33 13.89
CA VAL A 32 5.54 0.64 14.12
C VAL A 32 5.09 2.01 13.65
N CYS A 33 5.06 2.99 14.56
CA CYS A 33 4.91 4.39 14.21
C CYS A 33 6.28 5.02 13.97
N LEU A 34 6.52 5.53 12.77
CA LEU A 34 7.72 6.27 12.43
C LEU A 34 7.48 7.76 12.70
N VAL A 35 8.21 8.30 13.67
CA VAL A 35 8.16 9.72 14.05
C VAL A 35 9.47 10.43 13.68
N GLY A 36 9.49 11.74 13.83
CA GLY A 36 10.65 12.58 13.53
C GLY A 36 10.24 13.93 12.92
N ARG A 37 11.15 14.86 12.86
CA ARG A 37 10.89 16.22 12.33
C ARG A 37 10.44 16.19 10.86
N ASN A 38 9.73 17.25 10.44
CA ASN A 38 9.43 17.41 9.01
C ASN A 38 10.73 17.56 8.22
N GLY A 39 10.82 16.83 7.10
CA GLY A 39 12.05 16.79 6.30
C GLY A 39 13.15 15.84 6.82
N ALA A 40 12.93 15.12 7.94
CA ALA A 40 13.92 14.16 8.45
C ALA A 40 14.15 12.92 7.55
N GLY A 41 13.31 12.70 6.53
CA GLY A 41 13.47 11.56 5.62
C GLY A 41 12.49 10.40 5.87
N LYS A 42 11.44 10.59 6.68
CA LYS A 42 10.47 9.54 7.00
C LYS A 42 9.83 8.91 5.75
N SER A 43 9.29 9.72 4.85
CA SER A 43 8.67 9.23 3.61
C SER A 43 9.70 8.59 2.67
N THR A 44 10.95 9.05 2.70
CA THR A 44 12.05 8.42 1.96
C THR A 44 12.41 7.05 2.55
N LEU A 45 12.45 6.93 3.88
CA LEU A 45 12.63 5.64 4.55
C LEU A 45 11.50 4.66 4.17
N MET A 46 10.25 5.13 4.10
CA MET A 46 9.13 4.30 3.63
C MET A 46 9.34 3.80 2.20
N LYS A 47 9.89 4.64 1.32
CA LYS A 47 10.24 4.23 -0.06
C LYS A 47 11.40 3.23 -0.10
N VAL A 48 12.39 3.37 0.78
CA VAL A 48 13.47 2.37 0.94
C VAL A 48 12.88 1.04 1.37
N LEU A 49 12.03 1.02 2.41
CA LEU A 49 11.39 -0.19 2.91
C LEU A 49 10.47 -0.86 1.86
N ALA A 50 9.87 -0.07 0.97
CA ALA A 50 9.09 -0.56 -0.17
C ALA A 50 9.96 -1.07 -1.35
N GLY A 51 11.29 -0.87 -1.29
CA GLY A 51 12.20 -1.21 -2.39
C GLY A 51 12.18 -0.23 -3.56
N GLU A 52 11.54 0.94 -3.41
CA GLU A 52 11.43 1.98 -4.45
C GLU A 52 12.67 2.88 -4.51
N VAL A 53 13.40 2.97 -3.42
CA VAL A 53 14.67 3.72 -3.30
C VAL A 53 15.74 2.78 -2.78
N VAL A 54 16.89 2.78 -3.43
CA VAL A 54 18.04 1.96 -3.04
C VAL A 54 18.92 2.77 -2.08
N LEU A 55 19.46 2.11 -1.06
CA LEU A 55 20.45 2.70 -0.14
C LEU A 55 21.77 2.99 -0.90
N ASP A 56 22.46 4.05 -0.51
CA ASP A 56 23.81 4.34 -1.03
C ASP A 56 24.83 3.33 -0.51
N ASP A 57 24.67 2.89 0.74
CA ASP A 57 25.44 1.81 1.36
C ASP A 57 24.60 1.09 2.42
N GLY A 58 25.06 -0.07 2.88
CA GLY A 58 24.30 -0.94 3.75
C GLY A 58 23.35 -1.86 2.98
N LYS A 59 22.43 -2.52 3.69
CA LYS A 59 21.58 -3.53 3.07
C LYS A 59 20.16 -3.52 3.63
N LEU A 60 19.18 -3.42 2.74
CA LEU A 60 17.80 -3.83 3.01
C LEU A 60 17.66 -5.32 2.70
N THR A 61 17.19 -6.09 3.66
CA THR A 61 16.85 -7.50 3.49
C THR A 61 15.37 -7.70 3.79
N VAL A 62 14.63 -8.22 2.84
CA VAL A 62 13.24 -8.66 3.00
C VAL A 62 13.26 -10.17 3.04
N THR A 63 12.60 -10.77 4.03
CA THR A 63 12.52 -12.24 4.16
C THR A 63 11.82 -12.81 2.93
N GLN A 64 12.25 -13.98 2.49
CA GLN A 64 11.68 -14.67 1.33
C GLN A 64 10.15 -14.76 1.45
N ASP A 65 9.47 -14.57 0.32
CA ASP A 65 8.01 -14.61 0.17
C ASP A 65 7.23 -13.52 0.94
N VAL A 66 7.90 -12.61 1.64
CA VAL A 66 7.27 -11.46 2.30
C VAL A 66 6.87 -10.41 1.27
N VAL A 67 5.59 -10.10 1.22
CA VAL A 67 5.02 -9.06 0.36
C VAL A 67 4.92 -7.74 1.11
N VAL A 68 5.63 -6.73 0.63
CA VAL A 68 5.56 -5.36 1.14
C VAL A 68 4.72 -4.51 0.19
N SER A 69 3.71 -3.82 0.72
CA SER A 69 2.91 -2.86 -0.04
C SER A 69 2.88 -1.50 0.64
N ARG A 70 2.93 -0.45 -0.16
CA ARG A 70 2.91 0.93 0.32
C ARG A 70 1.65 1.65 -0.16
N LEU A 71 0.97 2.32 0.76
CA LEU A 71 -0.06 3.30 0.44
C LEU A 71 0.62 4.62 0.07
N GLU A 72 0.39 5.09 -1.13
CA GLU A 72 0.90 6.38 -1.59
C GLU A 72 0.27 7.54 -0.79
N GLN A 73 1.05 8.58 -0.54
CA GLN A 73 0.62 9.75 0.24
C GLN A 73 -0.52 10.50 -0.45
N ASP A 74 -0.39 10.69 -1.76
CA ASP A 74 -1.42 11.37 -2.55
C ASP A 74 -2.44 10.38 -3.10
N PRO A 75 -3.75 10.66 -2.94
CA PRO A 75 -4.79 9.87 -3.60
C PRO A 75 -4.66 10.02 -5.13
N PRO A 76 -5.21 9.07 -5.91
CA PRO A 76 -5.12 9.06 -7.38
C PRO A 76 -5.95 10.20 -8.00
N ARG A 77 -5.48 11.44 -7.83
CA ARG A 77 -6.13 12.62 -8.43
C ARG A 77 -5.89 12.60 -9.94
N ASN A 78 -6.97 12.78 -10.70
CA ASN A 78 -6.96 12.85 -12.18
C ASN A 78 -6.49 11.55 -12.89
N GLN A 79 -6.53 10.40 -12.26
CA GLN A 79 -6.38 9.14 -12.97
C GLN A 79 -7.70 8.77 -13.67
N GLU A 80 -7.61 8.50 -14.96
CA GLU A 80 -8.72 7.97 -15.75
C GLU A 80 -8.93 6.48 -15.44
N GLY A 81 -10.16 6.01 -15.64
CA GLY A 81 -10.53 4.62 -15.42
C GLY A 81 -11.44 4.39 -14.22
N THR A 82 -11.78 3.14 -14.01
CA THR A 82 -12.65 2.69 -12.93
C THR A 82 -11.86 2.37 -11.65
N VAL A 83 -12.56 2.24 -10.54
CA VAL A 83 -11.98 1.77 -9.27
C VAL A 83 -11.37 0.37 -9.47
N PHE A 84 -12.03 -0.50 -10.24
CA PHE A 84 -11.52 -1.83 -10.55
C PHE A 84 -10.16 -1.76 -11.27
N ASP A 85 -10.04 -0.95 -12.33
CA ASP A 85 -8.80 -0.77 -13.10
C ASP A 85 -7.65 -0.30 -12.23
N TYR A 86 -7.96 0.66 -11.36
CA TYR A 86 -6.98 1.23 -10.44
C TYR A 86 -6.46 0.20 -9.43
N VAL A 87 -7.36 -0.58 -8.84
CA VAL A 87 -7.01 -1.61 -7.86
C VAL A 87 -6.28 -2.77 -8.54
N ALA A 88 -6.74 -3.20 -9.73
CA ALA A 88 -6.08 -4.22 -10.54
C ALA A 88 -4.64 -3.83 -10.89
N GLY A 89 -4.38 -2.55 -11.16
CA GLY A 89 -3.03 -2.03 -11.39
C GLY A 89 -2.04 -2.26 -10.22
N GLY A 90 -2.50 -2.61 -9.03
CA GLY A 90 -1.67 -3.07 -7.92
C GLY A 90 -1.04 -4.45 -8.15
N LEU A 91 -1.56 -5.23 -9.10
CA LEU A 91 -1.11 -6.60 -9.42
C LEU A 91 -0.13 -6.68 -10.61
N ALA A 92 0.41 -5.55 -11.03
CA ALA A 92 1.33 -5.45 -12.17
C ALA A 92 0.76 -6.10 -13.46
N GLU A 93 1.50 -6.98 -14.14
CA GLU A 93 1.10 -7.59 -15.42
C GLU A 93 -0.23 -8.35 -15.35
N ILE A 94 -0.51 -9.03 -14.23
CA ILE A 94 -1.78 -9.74 -14.03
C ILE A 94 -2.96 -8.77 -13.99
N GLY A 95 -2.77 -7.63 -13.36
CA GLY A 95 -3.78 -6.57 -13.30
C GLY A 95 -4.11 -6.01 -14.68
N GLU A 96 -3.12 -5.84 -15.56
CA GLU A 96 -3.33 -5.38 -16.93
C GLU A 96 -4.13 -6.40 -17.75
N HIS A 97 -3.84 -7.69 -17.61
CA HIS A 97 -4.63 -8.74 -18.28
C HIS A 97 -6.09 -8.78 -17.80
N LEU A 98 -6.34 -8.59 -16.49
CA LEU A 98 -7.69 -8.54 -15.95
C LEU A 98 -8.45 -7.30 -16.43
N LYS A 99 -7.76 -6.16 -16.57
CA LYS A 99 -8.34 -4.95 -17.13
C LYS A 99 -8.77 -5.15 -18.59
N ILE A 100 -7.88 -5.72 -19.42
CA ILE A 100 -8.19 -6.05 -20.83
C ILE A 100 -9.42 -6.96 -20.92
N TYR A 101 -9.56 -7.90 -20.00
CA TYR A 101 -10.72 -8.79 -19.93
C TYR A 101 -12.00 -8.02 -19.57
N GLN A 102 -11.95 -7.14 -18.58
CA GLN A 102 -13.10 -6.33 -18.16
C GLN A 102 -13.54 -5.38 -19.29
N ASP A 103 -12.59 -4.68 -19.92
CA ASP A 103 -12.86 -3.80 -21.08
C ASP A 103 -13.54 -4.57 -22.22
N GLN A 104 -13.14 -5.84 -22.46
CA GLN A 104 -13.76 -6.67 -23.50
C GLN A 104 -15.17 -7.13 -23.13
N LEU A 105 -15.44 -7.40 -21.85
CA LEU A 105 -16.80 -7.69 -21.36
C LEU A 105 -17.74 -6.49 -21.56
N ASP A 106 -17.28 -5.29 -21.21
CA ASP A 106 -18.05 -4.06 -21.36
C ASP A 106 -18.32 -3.77 -22.85
N LEU A 107 -17.35 -4.05 -23.73
CA LEU A 107 -17.52 -3.92 -25.16
C LEU A 107 -18.58 -4.88 -25.71
N ILE A 108 -18.59 -6.14 -25.30
CA ILE A 108 -19.59 -7.13 -25.73
C ILE A 108 -20.99 -6.77 -25.25
N ALA A 109 -21.12 -6.15 -24.09
CA ALA A 109 -22.41 -5.69 -23.59
C ALA A 109 -23.05 -4.63 -24.53
N VAL A 110 -22.23 -3.89 -25.28
CA VAL A 110 -22.69 -2.88 -26.27
C VAL A 110 -22.70 -3.44 -27.69
N ASP A 111 -21.69 -4.23 -28.08
CA ASP A 111 -21.54 -4.84 -29.41
C ASP A 111 -21.22 -6.34 -29.31
N PRO A 112 -22.26 -7.21 -29.28
CA PRO A 112 -22.10 -8.66 -29.16
C PRO A 112 -21.75 -9.32 -30.50
N SER A 113 -20.86 -8.72 -31.31
CA SER A 113 -20.41 -9.29 -32.56
C SER A 113 -19.61 -10.58 -32.34
N GLU A 114 -19.64 -11.48 -33.34
CA GLU A 114 -18.86 -12.72 -33.32
C GLU A 114 -17.36 -12.45 -33.15
N GLN A 115 -16.84 -11.36 -33.72
CA GLN A 115 -15.46 -10.93 -33.57
C GLN A 115 -15.12 -10.60 -32.10
N ASN A 116 -15.99 -9.87 -31.40
CA ASN A 116 -15.78 -9.51 -29.99
C ASN A 116 -15.90 -10.72 -29.07
N ILE A 117 -16.84 -11.65 -29.37
CA ILE A 117 -16.99 -12.92 -28.62
C ILE A 117 -15.73 -13.79 -28.79
N ASN A 118 -15.23 -13.95 -30.01
CA ASN A 118 -14.01 -14.72 -30.29
C ASN A 118 -12.78 -14.10 -29.62
N LYS A 119 -12.69 -12.78 -29.56
CA LYS A 119 -11.63 -12.08 -28.86
C LYS A 119 -11.69 -12.33 -27.34
N LEU A 120 -12.91 -12.29 -26.74
CA LEU A 120 -13.10 -12.62 -25.33
C LEU A 120 -12.63 -14.04 -25.01
N ALA A 121 -12.99 -15.02 -25.83
CA ALA A 121 -12.60 -16.42 -25.64
C ALA A 121 -11.06 -16.57 -25.58
N ARG A 122 -10.30 -15.88 -26.45
CA ARG A 122 -8.84 -15.89 -26.43
C ARG A 122 -8.26 -15.22 -25.16
N ILE A 123 -8.86 -14.13 -24.71
CA ILE A 123 -8.46 -13.46 -23.47
C ILE A 123 -8.68 -14.39 -22.28
N GLN A 124 -9.83 -15.07 -22.22
CA GLN A 124 -10.16 -16.05 -21.18
C GLN A 124 -9.15 -17.20 -21.13
N GLU A 125 -8.82 -17.77 -22.28
CA GLU A 125 -7.80 -18.84 -22.37
C GLU A 125 -6.43 -18.38 -21.80
N ASN A 126 -6.01 -17.17 -22.12
CA ASN A 126 -4.77 -16.60 -21.56
C ASN A 126 -4.84 -16.40 -20.03
N LEU A 127 -5.98 -15.95 -19.51
CA LEU A 127 -6.19 -15.77 -18.06
C LEU A 127 -6.21 -17.12 -17.32
N GLU A 128 -6.78 -18.17 -17.90
CA GLU A 128 -6.74 -19.52 -17.35
C GLU A 128 -5.31 -20.04 -17.23
N HIS A 129 -4.50 -19.91 -18.28
CA HIS A 129 -3.10 -20.33 -18.27
C HIS A 129 -2.25 -19.56 -17.26
N SER A 130 -2.52 -18.28 -17.05
CA SER A 130 -1.78 -17.45 -16.08
C SER A 130 -2.27 -17.62 -14.63
N GLY A 131 -3.40 -18.32 -14.40
CA GLY A 131 -4.03 -18.45 -13.09
C GLY A 131 -4.59 -17.10 -12.56
N ALA A 132 -4.87 -16.16 -13.47
CA ALA A 132 -5.27 -14.80 -13.11
C ALA A 132 -6.65 -14.71 -12.44
N TRP A 133 -7.53 -15.70 -12.62
CA TRP A 133 -8.87 -15.70 -12.03
C TRP A 133 -8.88 -15.57 -10.50
N ARG A 134 -7.93 -16.19 -9.81
CA ARG A 134 -7.81 -16.04 -8.35
C ARG A 134 -7.55 -14.59 -7.92
N PHE A 135 -6.94 -13.79 -8.81
CA PHE A 135 -6.68 -12.37 -8.54
C PHE A 135 -7.91 -11.52 -8.80
N GLU A 136 -8.77 -11.88 -9.76
CA GLU A 136 -10.08 -11.24 -9.96
C GLU A 136 -10.95 -11.38 -8.70
N ASP A 137 -11.04 -12.59 -8.15
CA ASP A 137 -11.75 -12.83 -6.89
C ASP A 137 -11.14 -12.02 -5.74
N ARG A 138 -9.81 -11.90 -5.70
CA ARG A 138 -9.13 -11.08 -4.70
C ARG A 138 -9.48 -9.60 -4.83
N ILE A 139 -9.50 -9.05 -6.05
CA ILE A 139 -9.94 -7.67 -6.29
C ILE A 139 -11.38 -7.49 -5.79
N LYS A 140 -12.30 -8.36 -6.19
CA LYS A 140 -13.72 -8.32 -5.77
C LYS A 140 -13.86 -8.36 -4.25
N ASN A 141 -13.12 -9.23 -3.58
CA ASN A 141 -13.15 -9.37 -2.13
C ASN A 141 -12.63 -8.10 -1.42
N VAL A 142 -11.53 -7.52 -1.90
CA VAL A 142 -10.98 -6.28 -1.36
C VAL A 142 -11.95 -5.12 -1.57
N LEU A 143 -12.52 -4.98 -2.77
CA LEU A 143 -13.52 -3.95 -3.06
C LEU A 143 -14.75 -4.08 -2.15
N ALA A 144 -15.26 -5.31 -1.96
CA ALA A 144 -16.39 -5.58 -1.08
C ALA A 144 -16.08 -5.23 0.39
N ALA A 145 -14.89 -5.61 0.89
CA ALA A 145 -14.45 -5.31 2.26
C ALA A 145 -14.39 -3.80 2.52
N LEU A 146 -13.97 -3.02 1.52
CA LEU A 146 -13.88 -1.56 1.60
C LEU A 146 -15.16 -0.84 1.17
N LYS A 147 -16.20 -1.59 0.78
CA LYS A 147 -17.50 -1.08 0.27
C LYS A 147 -17.32 -0.16 -0.93
N LEU A 148 -16.41 -0.52 -1.83
CA LEU A 148 -16.14 0.18 -3.08
C LEU A 148 -16.92 -0.49 -4.23
N ASP A 149 -17.55 0.33 -5.08
CA ASP A 149 -18.07 -0.12 -6.36
C ASP A 149 -16.98 -0.05 -7.43
N GLY A 150 -16.60 -1.21 -7.98
CA GLY A 150 -15.55 -1.33 -8.98
C GLY A 150 -15.84 -0.59 -10.30
N HIS A 151 -17.10 -0.39 -10.66
CA HIS A 151 -17.50 0.29 -11.89
C HIS A 151 -17.52 1.82 -11.79
N THR A 152 -17.42 2.37 -10.58
CA THR A 152 -17.36 3.83 -10.36
C THR A 152 -16.07 4.39 -10.94
N LYS A 153 -16.14 5.54 -11.63
CA LYS A 153 -14.96 6.25 -12.09
C LYS A 153 -14.22 6.87 -10.91
N LEU A 154 -12.89 6.80 -10.94
CA LEU A 154 -12.03 7.39 -9.90
C LEU A 154 -12.27 8.89 -9.72
N THR A 155 -12.52 9.59 -10.82
CA THR A 155 -12.80 11.04 -10.84
C THR A 155 -14.07 11.42 -10.11
N ASP A 156 -15.02 10.49 -9.99
CA ASP A 156 -16.34 10.74 -9.37
C ASP A 156 -16.30 10.50 -7.84
N LEU A 157 -15.17 9.96 -7.33
CA LEU A 157 -15.00 9.70 -5.91
C LEU A 157 -14.60 10.96 -5.12
N SER A 158 -15.17 11.11 -3.92
CA SER A 158 -14.66 12.08 -2.94
C SER A 158 -13.25 11.68 -2.44
N GLY A 159 -12.52 12.63 -1.84
CA GLY A 159 -11.15 12.38 -1.34
C GLY A 159 -11.04 11.18 -0.38
N GLY A 160 -12.03 11.00 0.51
CA GLY A 160 -12.07 9.84 1.42
C GLY A 160 -12.26 8.51 0.66
N TRP A 161 -13.12 8.49 -0.37
CA TRP A 161 -13.31 7.31 -1.20
C TRP A 161 -12.12 7.02 -2.11
N GLN A 162 -11.44 8.06 -2.63
CA GLN A 162 -10.18 7.90 -3.35
C GLN A 162 -9.09 7.29 -2.46
N ARG A 163 -9.05 7.67 -1.17
CA ARG A 163 -8.13 7.07 -0.19
C ARG A 163 -8.45 5.60 0.06
N LYS A 164 -9.72 5.23 0.15
CA LYS A 164 -10.14 3.82 0.23
C LYS A 164 -9.72 3.03 -1.02
N ALA A 165 -9.85 3.61 -2.21
CA ALA A 165 -9.39 2.97 -3.44
C ALA A 165 -7.86 2.78 -3.45
N ALA A 166 -7.09 3.77 -2.99
CA ALA A 166 -5.65 3.63 -2.84
C ALA A 166 -5.26 2.53 -1.83
N LEU A 167 -5.99 2.42 -0.72
CA LEU A 167 -5.81 1.33 0.23
C LEU A 167 -6.16 -0.04 -0.39
N ALA A 168 -7.26 -0.12 -1.16
CA ALA A 168 -7.62 -1.33 -1.90
C ALA A 168 -6.49 -1.79 -2.83
N ARG A 169 -5.88 -0.86 -3.58
CA ARG A 169 -4.74 -1.13 -4.46
C ARG A 169 -3.53 -1.68 -3.70
N ALA A 170 -3.24 -1.18 -2.51
CA ALA A 170 -2.16 -1.69 -1.68
C ALA A 170 -2.47 -3.10 -1.13
N LEU A 171 -3.73 -3.36 -0.77
CA LEU A 171 -4.18 -4.61 -0.15
C LEU A 171 -4.37 -5.76 -1.13
N VAL A 172 -4.64 -5.46 -2.42
CA VAL A 172 -4.91 -6.51 -3.42
C VAL A 172 -3.72 -7.46 -3.61
N ARG A 173 -2.52 -7.04 -3.24
CA ARG A 173 -1.31 -7.87 -3.23
C ARG A 173 -1.24 -8.84 -2.05
N ASP A 174 -2.19 -8.77 -1.09
CA ASP A 174 -2.20 -9.55 0.15
C ASP A 174 -0.90 -9.38 0.94
N PRO A 175 -0.58 -8.15 1.37
CA PRO A 175 0.71 -7.84 1.93
C PRO A 175 0.88 -8.39 3.35
N ASP A 176 2.11 -8.86 3.65
CA ASP A 176 2.56 -9.18 5.00
C ASP A 176 2.98 -7.92 5.76
N VAL A 177 3.42 -6.89 5.00
CA VAL A 177 3.82 -5.59 5.53
C VAL A 177 3.11 -4.48 4.77
N LEU A 178 2.38 -3.65 5.50
CA LEU A 178 1.68 -2.48 4.96
C LEU A 178 2.36 -1.19 5.43
N LEU A 179 2.78 -0.37 4.49
CA LEU A 179 3.43 0.92 4.73
C LEU A 179 2.43 2.04 4.47
N LEU A 180 2.17 2.89 5.47
CA LEU A 180 1.15 3.94 5.43
C LEU A 180 1.79 5.30 5.72
N ASP A 181 1.84 6.17 4.71
CA ASP A 181 2.34 7.54 4.88
C ASP A 181 1.16 8.50 5.07
N GLU A 182 1.04 9.06 6.29
CA GLU A 182 -0.03 9.97 6.71
C GLU A 182 -1.44 9.47 6.31
N PRO A 183 -1.85 8.26 6.74
CA PRO A 183 -3.08 7.63 6.26
C PRO A 183 -4.36 8.38 6.68
N THR A 184 -4.30 9.20 7.73
CA THR A 184 -5.45 9.96 8.26
C THR A 184 -5.59 11.36 7.66
N ASN A 185 -4.60 11.84 6.89
CA ASN A 185 -4.61 13.19 6.34
C ASN A 185 -5.81 13.42 5.40
N HIS A 186 -6.47 14.55 5.58
CA HIS A 186 -7.62 14.99 4.78
C HIS A 186 -8.83 14.05 4.83
N LEU A 187 -8.92 13.19 5.84
CA LEU A 187 -10.08 12.33 6.07
C LEU A 187 -11.01 12.95 7.12
N ASP A 188 -12.30 12.72 6.95
CA ASP A 188 -13.30 13.00 7.97
C ASP A 188 -13.22 11.96 9.12
N VAL A 189 -13.80 12.31 10.27
CA VAL A 189 -13.75 11.49 11.49
C VAL A 189 -14.29 10.07 11.26
N THR A 190 -15.38 9.96 10.52
CA THR A 190 -16.02 8.66 10.23
C THR A 190 -15.10 7.76 9.40
N THR A 191 -14.38 8.34 8.45
CA THR A 191 -13.41 7.60 7.62
C THR A 191 -12.18 7.21 8.44
N ILE A 192 -11.71 8.05 9.37
CA ILE A 192 -10.61 7.73 10.28
C ILE A 192 -11.00 6.56 11.20
N GLU A 193 -12.17 6.61 11.84
CA GLU A 193 -12.67 5.51 12.69
C GLU A 193 -12.79 4.20 11.92
N TRP A 194 -13.29 4.26 10.68
CA TRP A 194 -13.34 3.10 9.80
C TRP A 194 -11.93 2.55 9.51
N LEU A 195 -10.96 3.43 9.17
CA LEU A 195 -9.58 3.04 8.88
C LEU A 195 -8.91 2.40 10.11
N GLU A 196 -9.08 2.97 11.30
CA GLU A 196 -8.57 2.40 12.54
C GLU A 196 -9.09 0.97 12.78
N ASN A 197 -10.40 0.78 12.65
CA ASN A 197 -11.00 -0.52 12.85
C ASN A 197 -10.49 -1.53 11.81
N PHE A 198 -10.40 -1.12 10.54
CA PHE A 198 -9.85 -1.96 9.48
C PHE A 198 -8.38 -2.37 9.76
N LEU A 199 -7.53 -1.41 10.16
CA LEU A 199 -6.13 -1.68 10.45
C LEU A 199 -5.92 -2.51 11.73
N LYS A 200 -6.83 -2.43 12.72
CA LYS A 200 -6.80 -3.30 13.90
C LYS A 200 -7.02 -4.76 13.54
N ASP A 201 -7.89 -5.02 12.56
CA ASP A 201 -8.20 -6.38 12.07
C ASP A 201 -7.17 -6.89 11.05
N PHE A 202 -6.31 -6.04 10.53
CA PHE A 202 -5.27 -6.43 9.59
C PHE A 202 -4.25 -7.36 10.23
N ARG A 203 -4.02 -8.52 9.62
CA ARG A 203 -3.17 -9.59 10.19
C ARG A 203 -1.67 -9.41 9.97
N GLY A 204 -1.27 -8.55 9.02
CA GLY A 204 0.13 -8.25 8.74
C GLY A 204 0.72 -7.22 9.71
N SER A 205 2.00 -6.94 9.52
CA SER A 205 2.69 -5.87 10.21
C SER A 205 2.47 -4.53 9.52
N ILE A 206 2.46 -3.46 10.29
CA ILE A 206 2.21 -2.11 9.77
C ILE A 206 3.36 -1.20 10.17
N ILE A 207 3.87 -0.42 9.23
CA ILE A 207 4.70 0.76 9.51
C ILE A 207 3.92 1.98 9.05
N PHE A 208 3.74 2.96 9.89
CA PHE A 208 2.99 4.15 9.54
C PHE A 208 3.64 5.43 10.04
N ILE A 209 3.43 6.50 9.29
CA ILE A 209 3.74 7.88 9.68
C ILE A 209 2.41 8.54 10.00
N SER A 210 2.28 9.22 11.13
CA SER A 210 1.13 10.05 11.44
C SER A 210 1.50 11.17 12.41
N HIS A 211 0.77 12.29 12.31
CA HIS A 211 0.80 13.38 13.29
C HIS A 211 -0.41 13.36 14.22
N ASP A 212 -1.36 12.47 13.97
CA ASP A 212 -2.54 12.27 14.82
C ASP A 212 -2.19 11.43 16.04
N ARG A 213 -2.13 12.09 17.21
CA ARG A 213 -1.78 11.43 18.48
C ARG A 213 -2.78 10.36 18.91
N ALA A 214 -4.07 10.55 18.61
CA ALA A 214 -5.09 9.57 18.94
C ALA A 214 -4.91 8.31 18.11
N PHE A 215 -4.67 8.47 16.82
CA PHE A 215 -4.36 7.37 15.91
C PHE A 215 -3.08 6.62 16.31
N ILE A 216 -1.99 7.36 16.63
CA ILE A 216 -0.73 6.73 17.09
C ILE A 216 -0.97 5.92 18.35
N LYS A 217 -1.68 6.49 19.34
CA LYS A 217 -1.96 5.83 20.62
C LYS A 217 -2.81 4.58 20.47
N SER A 218 -3.77 4.58 19.52
CA SER A 218 -4.67 3.45 19.26
C SER A 218 -4.00 2.31 18.48
N MET A 219 -2.95 2.63 17.70
CA MET A 219 -2.37 1.70 16.73
C MET A 219 -0.95 1.24 17.07
N ALA A 220 -0.08 2.11 17.60
CA ALA A 220 1.34 1.79 17.75
C ALA A 220 1.63 0.78 18.85
N THR A 221 2.41 -0.26 18.52
CA THR A 221 3.03 -1.17 19.49
C THR A 221 4.49 -0.82 19.75
N ARG A 222 5.09 -0.04 18.86
CA ARG A 222 6.46 0.46 18.94
C ARG A 222 6.59 1.78 18.20
N ILE A 223 7.39 2.69 18.74
CA ILE A 223 7.72 3.96 18.10
C ILE A 223 9.18 3.91 17.65
N VAL A 224 9.44 4.42 16.46
CA VAL A 224 10.80 4.58 15.92
C VAL A 224 10.96 6.04 15.53
N ASP A 225 11.91 6.71 16.17
CA ASP A 225 12.24 8.11 15.90
C ASP A 225 13.39 8.19 14.91
N LEU A 226 13.17 8.96 13.84
CA LEU A 226 14.18 9.30 12.84
C LEU A 226 14.68 10.72 13.12
N ASP A 227 15.84 10.83 13.74
CA ASP A 227 16.52 12.12 13.95
C ASP A 227 17.94 12.09 13.40
N ARG A 228 18.26 13.05 12.55
CA ARG A 228 19.60 13.24 11.92
C ARG A 228 20.19 11.95 11.34
N GLY A 229 19.36 11.19 10.63
CA GLY A 229 19.78 9.94 9.98
C GLY A 229 19.86 8.72 10.89
N LYS A 230 19.64 8.86 12.18
CA LYS A 230 19.65 7.76 13.15
C LYS A 230 18.22 7.30 13.46
N LEU A 231 18.05 6.00 13.63
CA LEU A 231 16.79 5.39 14.06
C LEU A 231 16.91 4.96 15.51
N VAL A 232 16.06 5.51 16.36
CA VAL A 232 15.98 5.15 17.78
C VAL A 232 14.63 4.51 18.05
N SER A 233 14.66 3.31 18.62
CA SER A 233 13.46 2.51 18.86
C SER A 233 13.02 2.59 20.31
N PHE A 234 11.74 2.89 20.52
CA PHE A 234 11.08 2.95 21.83
C PHE A 234 9.99 1.87 21.88
N PRO A 235 10.18 0.81 22.68
CA PRO A 235 9.15 -0.22 22.84
C PRO A 235 7.95 0.34 23.59
N GLY A 236 6.75 -0.09 23.18
CA GLY A 236 5.49 0.34 23.78
C GLY A 236 4.74 1.38 22.95
N ASN A 237 3.69 1.92 23.56
CA ASN A 237 2.84 2.92 22.93
C ASN A 237 3.39 4.37 23.11
N TYR A 238 2.68 5.33 22.56
CA TYR A 238 3.07 6.76 22.57
C TYR A 238 3.27 7.35 23.98
N ASP A 239 2.67 6.76 25.01
CA ASP A 239 2.82 7.26 26.41
C ASP A 239 4.24 7.01 26.97
N ASN A 240 5.05 6.17 26.29
CA ASN A 240 6.42 5.85 26.67
C ASN A 240 7.47 6.62 25.82
N TYR A 241 7.03 7.38 24.80
CA TYR A 241 7.84 8.26 23.95
C TYR A 241 7.83 9.68 24.47
#